data_0b2709aaf9aace351d321a6e14a9128c
#
_entry.id   0b2709aaf9aace351d321a6e14a9128c
#
_cell.length_a   1.000
_cell.length_b   1.000
_cell.length_c   1.000
_cell.angle_alpha   90.00
_cell.angle_beta   90.00
_cell.angle_gamma   90.00
#
_symmetry.space_group_name_H-M   'P 1'
#
loop_
_entity.id
_entity.type
_entity.pdbx_description
1 polymer ?
#
loop_
_entity_poly.entity_id
_entity_poly.type
_entity_poly.pdbx_seq_one_letter_code
_entity_poly.pdbx_strand_id
1 'polypeptide(L)'
;HYYSVGLNEAFDFLNGETIEELPLGENNAISIGLDLETDKPSGVIALTNAHIITMNGDEVIENGTIVVRENRIESVGAAGDVSIPSGAYVMDVEGKTIMPGLVDAHAHMGNFRSGLSPNQQWEYFANLAYGVTTAHDPSSNTEMIFSQSEMMKSGSMIGPRIFSTGRILYGAENVQKTVVN
;
A
#
# COMPACT_ATOMS: atom_id res chain seq x y z
N HIS A 1 17.99 6.92 -1.71
CA HIS A 1 19.30 7.29 -2.29
C HIS A 1 19.19 8.65 -3.00
N TYR A 2 20.25 9.42 -2.95
CA TYR A 2 20.43 10.63 -3.74
C TYR A 2 21.39 10.32 -4.89
N TYR A 3 21.03 10.71 -6.09
CA TYR A 3 21.85 10.52 -7.28
C TYR A 3 22.35 11.87 -7.75
N SER A 4 23.62 11.95 -8.11
CA SER A 4 24.24 13.13 -8.66
C SER A 4 24.94 12.77 -9.97
N VAL A 5 24.67 13.54 -11.00
CA VAL A 5 25.28 13.37 -12.32
C VAL A 5 25.77 14.73 -12.82
N GLY A 6 26.88 14.76 -13.51
CA GLY A 6 27.40 15.99 -14.10
C GLY A 6 26.44 16.55 -15.16
N LEU A 7 26.24 17.88 -15.19
CA LEU A 7 25.34 18.50 -16.17
C LEU A 7 25.74 18.18 -17.61
N ASN A 8 27.03 18.11 -17.90
CA ASN A 8 27.52 17.76 -19.25
C ASN A 8 27.09 16.35 -19.64
N GLU A 9 27.26 15.38 -18.75
CA GLU A 9 26.85 13.99 -19.00
C GLU A 9 25.32 13.84 -19.11
N ALA A 10 24.56 14.62 -18.32
CA ALA A 10 23.11 14.60 -18.35
C ALA A 10 22.52 15.22 -19.62
N PHE A 11 23.24 16.11 -20.28
CA PHE A 11 22.76 16.89 -21.42
C PHE A 11 23.56 16.67 -22.69
N ASP A 12 24.35 15.59 -22.80
CA ASP A 12 25.13 15.25 -23.98
C ASP A 12 24.26 15.07 -25.24
N PHE A 13 22.97 14.71 -25.06
CA PHE A 13 22.00 14.67 -26.16
C PHE A 13 21.82 16.03 -26.86
N LEU A 14 22.09 17.15 -26.17
CA LEU A 14 22.05 18.49 -26.80
C LEU A 14 23.19 18.70 -27.79
N ASN A 15 24.25 17.92 -27.67
CA ASN A 15 25.40 17.92 -28.57
C ASN A 15 25.24 16.89 -29.72
N GLY A 16 24.07 16.23 -29.80
CA GLY A 16 23.78 15.22 -30.81
C GLY A 16 24.27 13.83 -30.47
N GLU A 17 24.68 13.59 -29.23
CA GLU A 17 25.05 12.26 -28.76
C GLU A 17 23.78 11.49 -28.33
N THR A 18 23.80 10.19 -28.58
CA THR A 18 22.71 9.31 -28.14
C THR A 18 22.98 8.86 -26.72
N ILE A 19 22.16 9.30 -25.76
CA ILE A 19 22.20 8.75 -24.39
C ILE A 19 21.33 7.51 -24.37
N GLU A 20 21.94 6.33 -24.32
CA GLU A 20 21.21 5.06 -24.19
C GLU A 20 20.64 4.87 -22.78
N GLU A 21 21.36 5.31 -21.74
CA GLU A 21 20.90 5.33 -20.33
C GLU A 21 21.53 6.51 -19.59
N LEU A 22 20.76 7.16 -18.71
CA LEU A 22 21.33 8.09 -17.76
C LEU A 22 22.31 7.34 -16.84
N PRO A 23 23.50 7.90 -16.55
CA PRO A 23 24.51 7.23 -15.71
C PRO A 23 24.11 7.26 -14.21
N LEU A 24 22.92 6.75 -13.91
CA LEU A 24 22.35 6.64 -12.57
C LEU A 24 22.68 5.28 -11.93
N GLY A 25 23.78 4.66 -12.30
CA GLY A 25 24.23 3.40 -11.72
C GLY A 25 24.44 3.46 -10.21
N GLU A 26 24.47 2.30 -9.57
CA GLU A 26 24.66 2.18 -8.11
C GLU A 26 25.88 2.94 -7.58
N ASN A 27 26.92 3.09 -8.40
CA ASN A 27 28.14 3.80 -8.05
C ASN A 27 27.96 5.32 -7.88
N ASN A 28 26.87 5.89 -8.42
CA ASN A 28 26.54 7.31 -8.33
C ASN A 28 25.48 7.58 -7.25
N ALA A 29 25.06 6.54 -6.53
CA ALA A 29 24.09 6.63 -5.47
C ALA A 29 24.75 7.02 -4.14
N ILE A 30 24.36 8.15 -3.59
CA ILE A 30 24.75 8.55 -2.24
C ILE A 30 23.67 8.03 -1.29
N SER A 31 24.05 7.11 -0.39
CA SER A 31 23.14 6.68 0.67
C SER A 31 22.90 7.83 1.63
N ILE A 32 21.64 8.20 1.83
CA ILE A 32 21.27 9.23 2.79
C ILE A 32 21.24 8.71 4.22
N GLY A 33 21.26 7.37 4.37
CA GLY A 33 21.29 6.72 5.69
C GLY A 33 20.04 6.97 6.55
N LEU A 34 18.91 7.31 5.92
CA LEU A 34 17.63 7.47 6.60
C LEU A 34 16.91 6.12 6.64
N ASP A 35 17.24 5.33 7.63
CA ASP A 35 16.47 4.14 7.99
C ASP A 35 15.49 4.52 9.11
N LEU A 36 14.20 4.55 8.78
CA LEU A 36 13.14 4.81 9.74
C LEU A 36 12.46 3.48 10.06
N GLU A 37 12.31 3.20 11.35
CA GLU A 37 11.49 2.08 11.77
C GLU A 37 10.03 2.34 11.42
N THR A 38 9.37 1.33 10.86
CA THR A 38 7.94 1.41 10.58
C THR A 38 7.14 1.19 11.86
N ASP A 39 6.13 2.01 12.11
CA ASP A 39 5.18 1.81 13.19
C ASP A 39 4.28 0.60 12.87
N LYS A 40 4.66 -0.55 13.40
CA LYS A 40 3.92 -1.82 13.24
C LYS A 40 3.41 -2.29 14.59
N PRO A 41 2.18 -2.84 14.64
CA PRO A 41 1.70 -3.47 15.85
C PRO A 41 2.64 -4.62 16.26
N SER A 42 2.88 -4.76 17.55
CA SER A 42 3.66 -5.85 18.13
C SER A 42 2.76 -6.83 18.88
N GLY A 43 3.22 -8.06 19.05
CA GLY A 43 2.53 -9.09 19.82
C GLY A 43 1.66 -10.00 18.98
N VAL A 44 0.83 -10.76 19.68
CA VAL A 44 -0.06 -11.78 19.08
C VAL A 44 -1.48 -11.59 19.58
N ILE A 45 -2.43 -11.61 18.67
CA ILE A 45 -3.86 -11.65 18.95
C ILE A 45 -4.46 -12.93 18.37
N ALA A 46 -5.32 -13.58 19.12
CA ALA A 46 -6.14 -14.70 18.66
C ALA A 46 -7.62 -14.29 18.68
N LEU A 47 -8.27 -14.34 17.53
CA LEU A 47 -9.71 -14.14 17.39
C LEU A 47 -10.36 -15.51 17.39
N THR A 48 -11.18 -15.81 18.40
CA THR A 48 -11.79 -17.13 18.60
C THR A 48 -13.30 -17.07 18.44
N ASN A 49 -13.94 -18.24 18.28
CA ASN A 49 -15.37 -18.38 18.13
C ASN A 49 -15.91 -17.53 16.94
N ALA A 50 -15.21 -17.61 15.81
CA ALA A 50 -15.53 -16.86 14.60
C ALA A 50 -16.23 -17.74 13.56
N HIS A 51 -17.23 -17.18 12.86
CA HIS A 51 -17.67 -17.69 11.57
C HIS A 51 -16.77 -17.07 10.50
N ILE A 52 -15.90 -17.87 9.85
CA ILE A 52 -14.87 -17.35 8.97
C ILE A 52 -15.21 -17.67 7.52
N ILE A 53 -15.32 -16.64 6.70
CA ILE A 53 -15.39 -16.74 5.24
C ILE A 53 -13.98 -16.51 4.71
N THR A 54 -13.31 -17.58 4.26
CA THR A 54 -11.89 -17.51 3.90
C THR A 54 -11.63 -16.88 2.54
N MET A 55 -12.63 -16.84 1.67
CA MET A 55 -12.54 -16.48 0.25
C MET A 55 -11.60 -17.41 -0.55
N ASN A 56 -11.30 -18.59 -0.02
CA ASN A 56 -10.64 -19.68 -0.73
C ASN A 56 -11.69 -20.60 -1.34
N GLY A 57 -12.20 -20.26 -2.52
CA GLY A 57 -13.40 -20.90 -3.06
C GLY A 57 -14.61 -20.66 -2.15
N ASP A 58 -15.37 -21.70 -1.88
CA ASP A 58 -16.57 -21.68 -1.05
C ASP A 58 -16.31 -22.08 0.41
N GLU A 59 -15.05 -22.05 0.85
CA GLU A 59 -14.66 -22.48 2.18
C GLU A 59 -15.18 -21.56 3.27
N VAL A 60 -15.92 -22.14 4.21
CA VAL A 60 -16.44 -21.47 5.42
C VAL A 60 -16.09 -22.31 6.65
N ILE A 61 -15.61 -21.65 7.69
CA ILE A 61 -15.28 -22.29 8.97
C ILE A 61 -16.24 -21.76 10.04
N GLU A 62 -17.14 -22.62 10.52
CA GLU A 62 -18.24 -22.25 11.40
C GLU A 62 -17.81 -21.82 12.82
N ASN A 63 -16.80 -22.48 13.36
CA ASN A 63 -16.21 -22.14 14.66
C ASN A 63 -14.69 -22.08 14.47
N GLY A 64 -14.23 -20.94 14.01
CA GLY A 64 -12.85 -20.76 13.64
C GLY A 64 -12.05 -19.92 14.61
N THR A 65 -10.73 -20.07 14.48
CA THR A 65 -9.74 -19.25 15.16
C THR A 65 -8.79 -18.66 14.14
N ILE A 66 -8.50 -17.37 14.30
CA ILE A 66 -7.49 -16.65 13.53
C ILE A 66 -6.42 -16.17 14.50
N VAL A 67 -5.17 -16.50 14.24
CA VAL A 67 -4.01 -15.98 14.96
C VAL A 67 -3.30 -14.96 14.09
N VAL A 68 -3.15 -13.76 14.61
CA VAL A 68 -2.43 -12.67 13.97
C VAL A 68 -1.20 -12.36 14.82
N ARG A 69 -0.04 -12.40 14.20
CA ARG A 69 1.22 -11.96 14.80
C ARG A 69 1.64 -10.67 14.14
N GLU A 70 1.84 -9.64 14.94
CA GLU A 70 2.15 -8.31 14.44
C GLU A 70 1.05 -7.85 13.45
N ASN A 71 1.37 -7.66 12.18
CA ASN A 71 0.41 -7.29 11.13
C ASN A 71 0.16 -8.42 10.10
N ARG A 72 0.40 -9.69 10.47
CA ARG A 72 0.25 -10.84 9.58
C ARG A 72 -0.62 -11.92 10.18
N ILE A 73 -1.48 -12.51 9.36
CA ILE A 73 -2.17 -13.74 9.73
C ILE A 73 -1.13 -14.85 9.79
N GLU A 74 -0.98 -15.45 10.97
CA GLU A 74 -0.06 -16.57 11.24
C GLU A 74 -0.75 -17.90 10.96
N SER A 75 -2.01 -18.03 11.41
CA SER A 75 -2.80 -19.22 11.17
C SER A 75 -4.29 -18.90 11.18
N VAL A 76 -5.07 -19.72 10.45
CA VAL A 76 -6.52 -19.70 10.41
C VAL A 76 -7.02 -21.12 10.24
N GLY A 77 -8.07 -21.49 10.94
CA GLY A 77 -8.65 -22.84 10.86
C GLY A 77 -9.74 -23.06 11.89
N ALA A 78 -10.23 -24.30 11.97
CA ALA A 78 -11.19 -24.67 13.00
C ALA A 78 -10.57 -24.53 14.41
N ALA A 79 -11.39 -24.26 15.41
CA ALA A 79 -10.94 -23.96 16.77
C ALA A 79 -10.04 -25.05 17.39
N GLY A 80 -10.22 -26.31 17.01
CA GLY A 80 -9.39 -27.44 17.47
C GLY A 80 -8.06 -27.60 16.73
N ASP A 81 -7.92 -26.97 15.57
CA ASP A 81 -6.78 -27.17 14.67
C ASP A 81 -5.75 -26.06 14.77
N VAL A 82 -6.14 -24.92 15.35
CA VAL A 82 -5.28 -23.74 15.48
C VAL A 82 -4.71 -23.65 16.91
N SER A 83 -3.40 -23.70 17.02
CA SER A 83 -2.70 -23.49 18.29
C SER A 83 -2.58 -22.02 18.60
N ILE A 84 -3.09 -21.61 19.75
CA ILE A 84 -2.98 -20.23 20.24
C ILE A 84 -1.66 -20.09 21.01
N PRO A 85 -0.75 -19.21 20.59
CA PRO A 85 0.52 -19.03 21.28
C PRO A 85 0.34 -18.54 22.73
N SER A 86 1.21 -19.00 23.61
CA SER A 86 1.25 -18.53 24.99
C SER A 86 1.52 -17.01 25.03
N GLY A 87 0.72 -16.26 25.79
CA GLY A 87 0.82 -14.81 25.87
C GLY A 87 0.07 -14.05 24.78
N ALA A 88 -0.63 -14.74 23.88
CA ALA A 88 -1.51 -14.06 22.93
C ALA A 88 -2.67 -13.36 23.65
N TYR A 89 -3.05 -12.18 23.18
CA TYR A 89 -4.31 -11.56 23.56
C TYR A 89 -5.46 -12.30 22.88
N VAL A 90 -6.31 -12.95 23.67
CA VAL A 90 -7.42 -13.74 23.14
C VAL A 90 -8.70 -12.91 23.17
N MET A 91 -9.34 -12.77 22.03
CA MET A 91 -10.64 -12.11 21.88
C MET A 91 -11.67 -13.09 21.35
N ASP A 92 -12.69 -13.36 22.14
CA ASP A 92 -13.87 -14.07 21.67
C ASP A 92 -14.73 -13.11 20.83
N VAL A 93 -14.98 -13.45 19.58
CA VAL A 93 -15.79 -12.63 18.69
C VAL A 93 -17.27 -13.04 18.66
N GLU A 94 -17.68 -13.93 19.58
CA GLU A 94 -19.09 -14.25 19.85
C GLU A 94 -19.85 -14.74 18.62
N GLY A 95 -19.22 -15.54 17.78
CA GLY A 95 -19.82 -16.07 16.56
C GLY A 95 -19.98 -15.04 15.43
N LYS A 96 -19.37 -13.87 15.54
CA LYS A 96 -19.39 -12.87 14.44
C LYS A 96 -18.65 -13.40 13.23
N THR A 97 -19.10 -12.94 12.05
CA THR A 97 -18.44 -13.28 10.80
C THR A 97 -17.19 -12.45 10.57
N ILE A 98 -16.09 -13.13 10.28
CA ILE A 98 -14.84 -12.51 9.84
C ILE A 98 -14.60 -12.90 8.38
N MET A 99 -14.28 -11.91 7.57
CA MET A 99 -13.92 -12.09 6.16
C MET A 99 -12.77 -11.14 5.80
N PRO A 100 -12.04 -11.39 4.70
CA PRO A 100 -11.08 -10.43 4.18
C PRO A 100 -11.74 -9.06 3.92
N GLY A 101 -10.97 -7.99 4.12
CA GLY A 101 -11.45 -6.66 3.81
C GLY A 101 -11.76 -6.48 2.32
N LEU A 102 -12.68 -5.60 2.02
CA LEU A 102 -13.11 -5.30 0.66
C LEU A 102 -11.97 -4.62 -0.13
N VAL A 103 -11.93 -4.92 -1.43
CA VAL A 103 -11.03 -4.28 -2.39
C VAL A 103 -11.85 -3.40 -3.31
N ASP A 104 -11.58 -2.09 -3.28
CA ASP A 104 -12.11 -1.17 -4.29
C ASP A 104 -11.14 -1.11 -5.47
N ALA A 105 -11.53 -1.72 -6.59
CA ALA A 105 -10.68 -1.85 -7.76
C ALA A 105 -10.64 -0.58 -8.63
N HIS A 106 -11.48 0.41 -8.35
CA HIS A 106 -11.55 1.67 -9.10
C HIS A 106 -11.96 2.82 -8.17
N ALA A 107 -11.16 3.06 -7.17
CA ALA A 107 -11.35 4.15 -6.23
C ALA A 107 -10.74 5.46 -6.74
N HIS A 108 -11.30 6.57 -6.30
CA HIS A 108 -10.65 7.86 -6.44
C HIS A 108 -10.27 8.35 -5.03
N MET A 109 -9.02 8.05 -4.65
CA MET A 109 -8.51 8.22 -3.31
C MET A 109 -7.85 9.59 -3.15
N GLY A 110 -8.38 10.40 -2.26
CA GLY A 110 -7.77 11.66 -1.89
C GLY A 110 -8.13 12.83 -2.81
N ASN A 111 -8.78 13.80 -2.21
CA ASN A 111 -9.20 15.02 -2.88
C ASN A 111 -8.08 16.07 -3.02
N PHE A 112 -6.90 15.78 -2.49
CA PHE A 112 -5.77 16.71 -2.51
C PHE A 112 -4.98 16.55 -3.81
N ARG A 113 -5.09 17.53 -4.69
CA ARG A 113 -4.48 17.46 -6.03
C ARG A 113 -3.20 18.27 -6.17
N SER A 114 -2.86 19.10 -5.19
CA SER A 114 -1.65 19.95 -5.22
C SER A 114 -1.27 20.41 -3.81
N GLY A 115 0.02 20.68 -3.60
CA GLY A 115 0.55 21.15 -2.34
C GLY A 115 1.16 20.06 -1.46
N LEU A 116 1.22 20.30 -0.17
CA LEU A 116 1.78 19.35 0.79
C LEU A 116 0.76 18.24 1.09
N SER A 117 1.26 17.01 1.18
CA SER A 117 0.43 15.87 1.60
C SER A 117 -0.03 16.09 3.04
N PRO A 118 -1.33 15.96 3.33
CA PRO A 118 -1.80 15.98 4.70
C PRO A 118 -1.31 14.73 5.46
N ASN A 119 -1.15 14.85 6.77
CA ASN A 119 -0.75 13.72 7.62
C ASN A 119 -1.85 12.65 7.74
N GLN A 120 -3.10 13.03 7.54
CA GLN A 120 -4.26 12.14 7.58
C GLN A 120 -5.33 12.65 6.61
N GLN A 121 -6.12 11.72 6.07
CA GLN A 121 -7.27 12.03 5.24
C GLN A 121 -8.53 11.33 5.75
N TRP A 122 -9.62 12.06 5.87
CA TRP A 122 -10.88 11.53 6.40
C TRP A 122 -11.48 10.46 5.47
N GLU A 123 -11.28 10.58 4.17
CA GLU A 123 -11.75 9.59 3.18
C GLU A 123 -11.14 8.21 3.43
N TYR A 124 -9.90 8.15 3.89
CA TYR A 124 -9.25 6.89 4.21
C TYR A 124 -9.87 6.22 5.43
N PHE A 125 -10.22 7.02 6.44
CA PHE A 125 -10.97 6.50 7.59
C PHE A 125 -12.36 6.00 7.19
N ALA A 126 -13.06 6.74 6.31
CA ALA A 126 -14.36 6.34 5.80
C ALA A 126 -14.26 5.00 5.04
N ASN A 127 -13.28 4.83 4.18
CA ASN A 127 -13.04 3.55 3.49
C ASN A 127 -12.86 2.40 4.47
N LEU A 128 -12.00 2.56 5.48
CA LEU A 128 -11.79 1.54 6.52
C LEU A 128 -13.05 1.27 7.32
N ALA A 129 -13.83 2.30 7.67
CA ALA A 129 -15.09 2.17 8.41
C ALA A 129 -16.14 1.36 7.64
N TYR A 130 -16.11 1.41 6.32
CA TYR A 130 -16.96 0.59 5.44
C TYR A 130 -16.32 -0.74 5.02
N GLY A 131 -15.18 -1.10 5.62
CA GLY A 131 -14.50 -2.37 5.39
C GLY A 131 -13.62 -2.41 4.14
N VAL A 132 -13.41 -1.30 3.44
CA VAL A 132 -12.47 -1.22 2.32
C VAL A 132 -11.05 -1.11 2.87
N THR A 133 -10.28 -2.19 2.74
CA THR A 133 -8.91 -2.29 3.27
C THR A 133 -7.84 -2.19 2.19
N THR A 134 -8.24 -2.26 0.93
CA THR A 134 -7.36 -2.12 -0.23
C THR A 134 -8.10 -1.34 -1.32
N ALA A 135 -7.41 -0.42 -1.97
CA ALA A 135 -7.97 0.38 -3.04
C ALA A 135 -6.97 0.53 -4.20
N HIS A 136 -7.49 0.59 -5.42
CA HIS A 136 -6.74 0.96 -6.61
C HIS A 136 -7.28 2.27 -7.15
N ASP A 137 -6.43 3.32 -7.13
CA ASP A 137 -6.75 4.63 -7.71
C ASP A 137 -6.10 4.75 -9.10
N PRO A 138 -6.88 4.64 -10.19
CA PRO A 138 -6.34 4.71 -11.54
C PRO A 138 -6.05 6.14 -11.99
N SER A 139 -6.35 7.16 -11.18
CA SER A 139 -6.34 8.55 -11.58
C SER A 139 -6.04 9.50 -10.44
N SER A 140 -4.77 9.71 -10.13
CA SER A 140 -4.39 10.59 -9.04
C SER A 140 -3.15 11.41 -9.36
N ASN A 141 -2.82 12.38 -8.49
CA ASN A 141 -1.51 13.03 -8.54
C ASN A 141 -0.45 12.01 -8.13
N THR A 142 0.49 11.75 -9.03
CA THR A 142 1.52 10.69 -8.85
C THR A 142 2.32 10.87 -7.57
N GLU A 143 2.83 12.05 -7.31
CA GLU A 143 3.68 12.32 -6.14
C GLU A 143 2.89 12.14 -4.84
N MET A 144 1.67 12.66 -4.81
CA MET A 144 0.81 12.63 -3.63
C MET A 144 0.38 11.19 -3.30
N ILE A 145 -0.15 10.45 -4.27
CA ILE A 145 -0.73 9.15 -4.01
C ILE A 145 0.33 8.13 -3.58
N PHE A 146 1.52 8.18 -4.19
CA PHE A 146 2.60 7.29 -3.80
C PHE A 146 3.22 7.68 -2.46
N SER A 147 3.37 8.97 -2.17
CA SER A 147 3.85 9.40 -0.85
C SER A 147 2.90 8.95 0.26
N GLN A 148 1.59 9.07 0.07
CA GLN A 148 0.60 8.60 1.03
C GLN A 148 0.56 7.07 1.15
N SER A 149 0.73 6.35 0.05
CA SER A 149 0.89 4.90 0.07
C SER A 149 2.09 4.48 0.92
N GLU A 150 3.22 5.17 0.81
CA GLU A 150 4.41 4.91 1.65
C GLU A 150 4.18 5.31 3.11
N MET A 151 3.50 6.42 3.38
CA MET A 151 3.12 6.82 4.74
C MET A 151 2.23 5.76 5.41
N MET A 152 1.29 5.15 4.69
CA MET A 152 0.48 4.05 5.21
C MET A 152 1.29 2.77 5.45
N LYS A 153 2.22 2.44 4.55
CA LYS A 153 3.13 1.30 4.75
C LYS A 153 4.04 1.47 5.94
N SER A 154 4.47 2.70 6.22
CA SER A 154 5.30 3.03 7.39
C SER A 154 4.51 3.13 8.69
N GLY A 155 3.18 3.16 8.65
CA GLY A 155 2.32 3.37 9.83
C GLY A 155 2.10 4.83 10.21
N SER A 156 2.70 5.78 9.49
CA SER A 156 2.55 7.21 9.80
C SER A 156 1.23 7.81 9.33
N MET A 157 0.48 7.08 8.51
CA MET A 157 -0.88 7.43 8.08
C MET A 157 -1.80 6.22 8.20
N ILE A 158 -3.03 6.43 8.64
CA ILE A 158 -4.05 5.38 8.71
C ILE A 158 -4.91 5.42 7.45
N GLY A 159 -5.02 4.28 6.78
CA GLY A 159 -5.83 4.15 5.57
C GLY A 159 -5.78 2.75 4.97
N PRO A 160 -6.55 2.50 3.90
CA PRO A 160 -6.47 1.27 3.14
C PRO A 160 -5.11 1.18 2.43
N ARG A 161 -4.69 -0.02 2.07
CA ARG A 161 -3.53 -0.20 1.19
C ARG A 161 -3.87 0.35 -0.19
N ILE A 162 -3.12 1.36 -0.65
CA ILE A 162 -3.39 2.03 -1.92
C ILE A 162 -2.40 1.58 -2.98
N PHE A 163 -2.94 1.21 -4.14
CA PHE A 163 -2.25 1.04 -5.40
C PHE A 163 -2.73 2.12 -6.37
N SER A 164 -1.89 2.56 -7.28
CA SER A 164 -2.27 3.58 -8.27
C SER A 164 -1.44 3.43 -9.53
N THR A 165 -2.01 3.89 -10.66
CA THR A 165 -1.27 4.13 -11.90
C THR A 165 -0.76 5.57 -11.99
N GLY A 166 -1.06 6.41 -10.99
CA GLY A 166 -0.69 7.82 -10.96
C GLY A 166 -1.54 8.67 -11.92
N ARG A 167 -0.89 9.60 -12.60
CA ARG A 167 -1.57 10.57 -13.46
C ARG A 167 -2.14 9.94 -14.72
N ILE A 168 -3.37 10.28 -15.05
CA ILE A 168 -3.99 9.91 -16.32
C ILE A 168 -3.30 10.63 -17.48
N LEU A 169 -3.05 9.88 -18.55
CA LEU A 169 -2.65 10.43 -19.83
C LEU A 169 -3.92 10.60 -20.71
N TYR A 170 -4.32 11.83 -20.91
CA TYR A 170 -5.39 12.15 -21.85
C TYR A 170 -4.80 12.32 -23.24
N GLY A 171 -5.34 11.60 -24.22
CA GLY A 171 -5.04 11.84 -25.63
C GLY A 171 -5.77 13.09 -26.09
N ALA A 172 -5.04 14.16 -26.42
CA ALA A 172 -5.54 15.26 -27.21
C ALA A 172 -4.79 15.30 -28.54
N GLU A 173 -5.45 15.64 -29.64
CA GLU A 173 -4.85 15.62 -30.98
C GLU A 173 -3.51 16.38 -31.08
N ASN A 174 -3.31 17.40 -30.23
CA ASN A 174 -2.08 18.16 -30.20
C ASN A 174 -1.02 17.64 -29.21
N VAL A 175 -1.37 16.72 -28.30
CA VAL A 175 -0.46 16.15 -27.31
C VAL A 175 0.20 14.87 -27.85
N GLN A 176 -0.52 14.12 -28.68
CA GLN A 176 0.04 12.92 -29.32
C GLN A 176 1.25 13.21 -30.21
N LYS A 177 1.29 14.39 -30.83
CA LYS A 177 2.44 14.80 -31.66
C LYS A 177 3.69 15.19 -30.86
N THR A 178 3.53 15.46 -29.56
CA THR A 178 4.64 15.89 -28.69
C THR A 178 5.29 14.72 -27.94
N VAL A 179 4.58 13.59 -27.84
CA VAL A 179 5.05 12.40 -27.11
C VAL A 179 5.67 11.35 -28.03
N VAL A 180 5.54 11.49 -29.35
CA VAL A 180 5.97 10.50 -30.36
C VAL A 180 7.13 11.01 -31.26
N ASN A 181 7.64 12.21 -30.99
CA ASN A 181 8.80 12.76 -31.73
C ASN A 181 10.01 12.90 -30.80
#